data_432279e8e389ae9319432716ceac7924
#
_entry.id   432279e8e389ae9319432716ceac7924
#
_cell.length_a   1.000
_cell.length_b   1.000
_cell.length_c   1.000
_cell.angle_alpha   90.00
_cell.angle_beta   90.00
_cell.angle_gamma   90.00
#
_symmetry.space_group_name_H-M   'P 1'
#
loop_
_entity.id
_entity.type
_entity.pdbx_description
1 polymer ?
#
loop_
_entity_poly.entity_id
_entity_poly.type
_entity_poly.pdbx_seq_one_letter_code
_entity_poly.pdbx_strand_id
1 'polypeptide(L)'
;MYADLGLRVLAADLDPQANLTAAFFDEEELEQFWERDRSTVASCVDPLIQGAGDVSEAEAQPVTSQLALLVGDLLLSGFEDQLSEVWPKCQDRDPRAFRVMRAFWKIIHDAARAHEANLVLMDLGPNLGAINRAALIAADYVVVPLSPDLFSLQGLKNLGPALKR
;
A
#
# COMPACT_ATOMS: atom_id res chain seq x y z
N MET A 1 14.61 12.90 4.25
CA MET A 1 15.02 13.61 3.02
C MET A 1 13.90 14.49 2.46
N TYR A 2 12.79 13.98 1.88
CA TYR A 2 11.72 14.86 1.36
C TYR A 2 11.05 15.71 2.45
N ALA A 3 10.79 15.12 3.63
CA ALA A 3 10.29 15.84 4.79
C ALA A 3 11.25 16.95 5.25
N ASP A 4 12.56 16.71 5.21
CA ASP A 4 13.60 17.70 5.55
C ASP A 4 13.66 18.86 4.53
N LEU A 5 13.12 18.65 3.34
CA LEU A 5 12.94 19.69 2.31
C LEU A 5 11.64 20.50 2.50
N GLY A 6 10.89 20.23 3.58
CA GLY A 6 9.66 20.94 3.93
C GLY A 6 8.40 20.38 3.25
N LEU A 7 8.46 19.22 2.58
CA LEU A 7 7.28 18.57 2.04
C LEU A 7 6.56 17.78 3.13
N ARG A 8 5.23 17.83 3.13
CA ARG A 8 4.42 16.87 3.90
C ARG A 8 4.36 15.57 3.14
N VAL A 9 4.86 14.51 3.77
CA VAL A 9 5.00 13.18 3.18
C VAL A 9 4.09 12.20 3.90
N LEU A 10 3.31 11.45 3.14
CA LEU A 10 2.66 10.24 3.62
C LEU A 10 3.43 9.04 3.07
N ALA A 11 3.92 8.18 3.93
CA ALA A 11 4.41 6.87 3.56
C ALA A 11 3.30 5.84 3.76
N ALA A 12 3.22 4.83 2.90
CA ALA A 12 2.28 3.72 3.02
C ALA A 12 3.04 2.41 2.87
N ASP A 13 2.99 1.57 3.90
CA ASP A 13 3.61 0.26 3.90
C ASP A 13 2.59 -0.77 3.40
N LEU A 14 2.77 -1.20 2.15
CA LEU A 14 1.93 -2.19 1.48
C LEU A 14 2.63 -3.56 1.33
N ASP A 15 3.86 -3.69 1.86
CA ASP A 15 4.49 -4.99 1.99
C ASP A 15 3.87 -5.75 3.18
N PRO A 16 3.31 -6.96 3.00
CA PRO A 16 2.84 -7.76 4.13
C PRO A 16 3.92 -8.09 5.17
N GLN A 17 5.20 -7.93 4.85
CA GLN A 17 6.27 -8.08 5.85
C GLN A 17 6.38 -6.89 6.80
N ALA A 18 5.75 -5.75 6.49
CA ALA A 18 5.72 -4.54 7.31
C ALA A 18 7.10 -4.02 7.77
N ASN A 19 8.12 -4.22 6.92
CA ASN A 19 9.50 -3.84 7.25
C ASN A 19 9.67 -2.32 7.36
N LEU A 20 8.98 -1.55 6.52
CA LEU A 20 9.01 -0.09 6.62
C LEU A 20 8.40 0.37 7.94
N THR A 21 7.29 -0.22 8.33
CA THR A 21 6.62 0.07 9.61
C THR A 21 7.52 -0.22 10.80
N ALA A 22 8.15 -1.40 10.83
CA ALA A 22 9.08 -1.80 11.89
C ALA A 22 10.36 -0.92 11.96
N ALA A 23 10.69 -0.19 10.89
CA ALA A 23 11.81 0.73 10.89
C ALA A 23 11.51 2.07 11.61
N PHE A 24 10.24 2.40 11.84
CA PHE A 24 9.82 3.68 12.43
C PHE A 24 9.25 3.55 13.84
N PHE A 25 8.71 2.39 14.20
CA PHE A 25 8.00 2.18 15.46
C PHE A 25 8.61 1.02 16.24
N ASP A 26 8.57 1.11 17.57
CA ASP A 26 9.02 0.04 18.43
C ASP A 26 7.96 -1.07 18.61
N GLU A 27 8.36 -2.16 19.30
CA GLU A 27 7.49 -3.34 19.45
C GLU A 27 6.20 -3.01 20.22
N GLU A 28 6.26 -2.12 21.22
CA GLU A 28 5.08 -1.73 22.01
C GLU A 28 4.10 -0.91 21.18
N GLU A 29 4.59 0.00 20.34
CA GLU A 29 3.78 0.76 19.40
C GLU A 29 3.15 -0.14 18.33
N LEU A 30 3.92 -1.11 17.81
CA LEU A 30 3.44 -2.06 16.81
C LEU A 30 2.30 -2.94 17.35
N GLU A 31 2.44 -3.47 18.57
CA GLU A 31 1.37 -4.23 19.21
C GLU A 31 0.09 -3.40 19.34
N GLN A 32 0.20 -2.14 19.78
CA GLN A 32 -0.95 -1.24 19.87
C GLN A 32 -1.63 -0.98 18.53
N PHE A 33 -0.87 -0.84 17.43
CA PHE A 33 -1.44 -0.63 16.11
C PHE A 33 -2.16 -1.87 15.60
N TRP A 34 -1.63 -3.06 15.82
CA TRP A 34 -2.22 -4.31 15.37
C TRP A 34 -3.48 -4.71 16.16
N GLU A 35 -3.63 -4.20 17.40
CA GLU A 35 -4.82 -4.43 18.21
C GLU A 35 -5.94 -3.40 17.97
N ARG A 36 -5.63 -2.24 17.38
CA ARG A 36 -6.58 -1.15 17.15
C ARG A 36 -7.23 -1.25 15.79
N ASP A 37 -8.55 -1.03 15.76
CA ASP A 37 -9.31 -0.89 14.53
C ASP A 37 -8.84 0.34 13.71
N ARG A 38 -8.72 0.18 12.38
CA ARG A 38 -8.34 1.22 11.40
C ARG A 38 -6.92 1.76 11.52
N SER A 39 -6.08 1.19 12.35
CA SER A 39 -4.69 1.64 12.53
C SER A 39 -3.74 1.05 11.50
N THR A 40 -4.11 -0.01 10.80
CA THR A 40 -3.30 -0.64 9.75
C THR A 40 -4.02 -0.65 8.40
N VAL A 41 -3.26 -0.76 7.31
CA VAL A 41 -3.84 -0.91 5.96
C VAL A 41 -4.70 -2.17 5.87
N ALA A 42 -4.29 -3.26 6.54
CA ALA A 42 -5.03 -4.52 6.56
C ALA A 42 -6.41 -4.34 7.22
N SER A 43 -6.48 -3.71 8.39
CA SER A 43 -7.76 -3.46 9.07
C SER A 43 -8.71 -2.57 8.26
N CYS A 44 -8.15 -1.70 7.42
CA CYS A 44 -8.96 -0.83 6.55
C CYS A 44 -9.59 -1.57 5.36
N VAL A 45 -9.00 -2.65 4.87
CA VAL A 45 -9.57 -3.47 3.78
C VAL A 45 -10.51 -4.57 4.29
N ASP A 46 -10.54 -4.88 5.57
CA ASP A 46 -11.38 -5.91 6.18
C ASP A 46 -12.87 -5.83 5.79
N PRO A 47 -13.54 -4.65 5.81
CA PRO A 47 -14.94 -4.57 5.39
C PRO A 47 -15.18 -5.02 3.94
N LEU A 48 -14.21 -4.80 3.05
CA LEU A 48 -14.26 -5.31 1.68
C LEU A 48 -14.11 -6.84 1.64
N ILE A 49 -13.18 -7.39 2.42
CA ILE A 49 -12.93 -8.83 2.52
C ILE A 49 -14.20 -9.54 3.02
N GLN A 50 -14.84 -9.00 4.04
CA GLN A 50 -16.06 -9.54 4.62
C GLN A 50 -17.32 -9.26 3.78
N GLY A 51 -17.23 -8.45 2.72
CA GLY A 51 -18.38 -8.05 1.90
C GLY A 51 -19.35 -7.11 2.63
N ALA A 52 -18.89 -6.47 3.70
CA ALA A 52 -19.69 -5.61 4.56
C ALA A 52 -19.77 -4.14 4.09
N GLY A 53 -19.04 -3.78 3.03
CA GLY A 53 -19.06 -2.40 2.53
C GLY A 53 -17.87 -1.99 1.67
N ASP A 54 -17.45 -0.75 1.81
CA ASP A 54 -16.22 -0.18 1.22
C ASP A 54 -15.09 -0.21 2.27
N VAL A 55 -13.88 0.20 1.90
CA VAL A 55 -12.77 0.36 2.84
C VAL A 55 -13.10 1.36 3.95
N SER A 56 -12.55 1.12 5.13
CA SER A 56 -12.56 2.09 6.21
C SER A 56 -11.53 3.21 5.97
N GLU A 57 -11.73 4.36 6.60
CA GLU A 57 -10.72 5.42 6.62
C GLU A 57 -9.54 4.97 7.50
N ALA A 58 -8.33 5.16 6.96
CA ALA A 58 -7.10 4.82 7.68
C ALA A 58 -6.63 6.00 8.53
N GLU A 59 -6.15 5.71 9.72
CA GLU A 59 -5.48 6.66 10.58
C GLU A 59 -3.96 6.60 10.34
N ALA A 60 -3.42 7.59 9.62
CA ALA A 60 -1.98 7.68 9.43
C ALA A 60 -1.26 8.06 10.74
N GLN A 61 -0.26 7.29 11.12
CA GLN A 61 0.48 7.51 12.37
C GLN A 61 1.58 8.57 12.16
N PRO A 62 1.65 9.60 13.00
CA PRO A 62 2.66 10.65 12.85
C PRO A 62 4.04 10.11 13.26
N VAL A 63 5.01 10.25 12.35
CA VAL A 63 6.44 9.95 12.62
C VAL A 63 7.18 11.24 12.97
N THR A 64 6.90 12.31 12.23
CA THR A 64 7.42 13.67 12.50
C THR A 64 6.33 14.69 12.16
N SER A 65 6.62 15.98 12.35
CA SER A 65 5.69 17.05 11.92
C SER A 65 5.42 17.07 10.41
N GLN A 66 6.26 16.45 9.59
CA GLN A 66 6.19 16.45 8.13
C GLN A 66 6.03 15.04 7.54
N LEU A 67 6.07 13.99 8.35
CA LEU A 67 5.98 12.60 7.91
C LEU A 67 4.94 11.85 8.73
N ALA A 68 3.99 11.22 8.04
CA ALA A 68 3.10 10.24 8.63
C ALA A 68 3.20 8.91 7.87
N LEU A 69 2.86 7.82 8.53
CA LEU A 69 2.90 6.47 7.98
C LEU A 69 1.54 5.79 8.07
N LEU A 70 1.08 5.24 6.96
CA LEU A 70 0.05 4.19 6.97
C LEU A 70 0.72 2.87 7.32
N VAL A 71 0.39 2.35 8.49
CA VAL A 71 1.02 1.20 9.11
C VAL A 71 0.72 -0.08 8.33
N GLY A 72 1.76 -0.84 8.01
CA GLY A 72 1.67 -2.16 7.41
C GLY A 72 1.27 -3.25 8.41
N ASP A 73 0.83 -4.39 7.88
CA ASP A 73 0.39 -5.52 8.69
C ASP A 73 0.53 -6.82 7.91
N LEU A 74 0.99 -7.89 8.57
CA LEU A 74 1.05 -9.25 8.02
C LEU A 74 -0.31 -9.75 7.50
N LEU A 75 -1.42 -9.32 8.13
CA LEU A 75 -2.77 -9.67 7.73
C LEU A 75 -3.15 -9.15 6.33
N LEU A 76 -2.39 -8.17 5.79
CA LEU A 76 -2.59 -7.68 4.44
C LEU A 76 -2.41 -8.79 3.38
N SER A 77 -1.61 -9.82 3.69
CA SER A 77 -1.47 -11.00 2.83
C SER A 77 -2.80 -11.68 2.50
N GLY A 78 -3.78 -11.64 3.41
CA GLY A 78 -5.11 -12.18 3.18
C GLY A 78 -5.91 -11.45 2.08
N PHE A 79 -5.53 -10.24 1.74
CA PHE A 79 -6.16 -9.47 0.66
C PHE A 79 -5.66 -9.88 -0.74
N GLU A 80 -4.53 -10.57 -0.84
CA GLU A 80 -3.91 -11.04 -2.10
C GLU A 80 -4.86 -11.93 -2.90
N ASP A 81 -5.49 -12.90 -2.23
CA ASP A 81 -6.39 -13.86 -2.88
C ASP A 81 -7.62 -13.14 -3.44
N GLN A 82 -8.20 -12.22 -2.69
CA GLN A 82 -9.37 -11.46 -3.12
C GLN A 82 -9.05 -10.56 -4.33
N LEU A 83 -7.92 -9.87 -4.30
CA LEU A 83 -7.45 -9.07 -5.44
C LEU A 83 -7.24 -9.94 -6.68
N SER A 84 -6.64 -11.11 -6.52
CA SER A 84 -6.41 -12.07 -7.61
C SER A 84 -7.73 -12.58 -8.20
N GLU A 85 -8.72 -12.88 -7.36
CA GLU A 85 -10.03 -13.37 -7.80
C GLU A 85 -10.83 -12.31 -8.58
N VAL A 86 -10.77 -11.05 -8.15
CA VAL A 86 -11.58 -9.98 -8.77
C VAL A 86 -10.93 -9.38 -10.01
N TRP A 87 -9.63 -9.52 -10.20
CA TRP A 87 -8.90 -8.98 -11.33
C TRP A 87 -9.54 -9.30 -12.70
N PRO A 88 -9.85 -10.57 -13.02
CA PRO A 88 -10.52 -10.91 -14.29
C PRO A 88 -11.92 -10.30 -14.40
N LYS A 89 -12.65 -10.16 -13.29
CA LYS A 89 -14.01 -9.63 -13.24
C LYS A 89 -14.08 -8.13 -13.59
N CYS A 90 -12.95 -7.41 -13.50
CA CYS A 90 -12.87 -6.04 -13.99
C CYS A 90 -13.10 -5.93 -15.49
N GLN A 91 -12.74 -6.96 -16.27
CA GLN A 91 -13.01 -7.01 -17.71
C GLN A 91 -14.53 -7.12 -17.99
N ASP A 92 -15.25 -7.77 -17.10
CA ASP A 92 -16.73 -7.90 -17.16
C ASP A 92 -17.44 -6.64 -16.60
N ARG A 93 -16.70 -5.59 -16.25
CA ARG A 93 -17.20 -4.33 -15.66
C ARG A 93 -17.95 -4.53 -14.34
N ASP A 94 -17.57 -5.54 -13.55
CA ASP A 94 -18.17 -5.76 -12.24
C ASP A 94 -17.84 -4.60 -11.28
N PRO A 95 -18.86 -3.86 -10.77
CA PRO A 95 -18.64 -2.73 -9.87
C PRO A 95 -17.97 -3.12 -8.54
N ARG A 96 -18.19 -4.36 -8.06
CA ARG A 96 -17.54 -4.87 -6.86
C ARG A 96 -16.05 -5.09 -7.11
N ALA A 97 -15.69 -5.66 -8.27
CA ALA A 97 -14.30 -5.86 -8.64
C ALA A 97 -13.53 -4.53 -8.67
N PHE A 98 -14.12 -3.49 -9.26
CA PHE A 98 -13.50 -2.16 -9.26
C PHE A 98 -13.35 -1.56 -7.86
N ARG A 99 -14.31 -1.79 -6.94
CA ARG A 99 -14.18 -1.32 -5.55
C ARG A 99 -13.00 -1.98 -4.84
N VAL A 100 -12.84 -3.29 -5.01
CA VAL A 100 -11.72 -4.03 -4.43
C VAL A 100 -10.39 -3.56 -5.03
N MET A 101 -10.32 -3.44 -6.36
CA MET A 101 -9.08 -3.01 -7.03
C MET A 101 -8.65 -1.59 -6.69
N ARG A 102 -9.58 -0.68 -6.40
CA ARG A 102 -9.27 0.71 -6.00
C ARG A 102 -9.02 0.89 -4.51
N ALA A 103 -9.06 -0.17 -3.68
CA ALA A 103 -8.99 -0.09 -2.23
C ALA A 103 -7.78 0.73 -1.75
N PHE A 104 -6.57 0.40 -2.23
CA PHE A 104 -5.36 1.13 -1.86
C PHE A 104 -5.40 2.58 -2.30
N TRP A 105 -5.85 2.86 -3.53
CA TRP A 105 -6.01 4.24 -3.99
C TRP A 105 -6.89 5.04 -3.04
N LYS A 106 -8.04 4.47 -2.64
CA LYS A 106 -8.97 5.17 -1.76
C LYS A 106 -8.38 5.43 -0.37
N ILE A 107 -7.83 4.38 0.28
CA ILE A 107 -7.22 4.49 1.62
C ILE A 107 -6.11 5.55 1.60
N ILE A 108 -5.20 5.45 0.65
CA ILE A 108 -4.04 6.35 0.53
C ILE A 108 -4.47 7.77 0.21
N HIS A 109 -5.41 7.94 -0.71
CA HIS A 109 -5.91 9.26 -1.10
C HIS A 109 -6.61 9.97 0.05
N ASP A 110 -7.46 9.28 0.81
CA ASP A 110 -8.17 9.84 1.95
C ASP A 110 -7.18 10.21 3.08
N ALA A 111 -6.23 9.35 3.40
CA ALA A 111 -5.16 9.63 4.37
C ALA A 111 -4.24 10.78 3.91
N ALA A 112 -3.88 10.84 2.63
CA ALA A 112 -3.07 11.91 2.08
C ALA A 112 -3.76 13.28 2.20
N ARG A 113 -5.07 13.32 1.95
CA ARG A 113 -5.87 14.53 2.14
C ARG A 113 -5.96 14.94 3.60
N ALA A 114 -6.17 13.99 4.51
CA ALA A 114 -6.24 14.27 5.96
C ALA A 114 -4.91 14.80 6.50
N HIS A 115 -3.79 14.30 6.00
CA HIS A 115 -2.44 14.76 6.36
C HIS A 115 -1.99 15.99 5.56
N GLU A 116 -2.77 16.46 4.57
CA GLU A 116 -2.39 17.49 3.60
C GLU A 116 -1.05 17.16 2.90
N ALA A 117 -0.86 15.90 2.54
CA ALA A 117 0.39 15.43 1.96
C ALA A 117 0.65 16.01 0.57
N ASN A 118 1.89 16.47 0.34
CA ASN A 118 2.36 16.91 -0.98
C ASN A 118 2.93 15.74 -1.80
N LEU A 119 3.37 14.69 -1.11
CA LEU A 119 3.98 13.51 -1.69
C LEU A 119 3.52 12.26 -0.94
N VAL A 120 3.16 11.24 -1.70
CA VAL A 120 2.90 9.89 -1.16
C VAL A 120 3.98 8.94 -1.66
N LEU A 121 4.54 8.15 -0.76
CA LEU A 121 5.49 7.10 -1.07
C LEU A 121 4.88 5.76 -0.64
N MET A 122 4.76 4.81 -1.56
CA MET A 122 4.27 3.46 -1.28
C MET A 122 5.45 2.49 -1.28
N ASP A 123 5.62 1.76 -0.19
CA ASP A 123 6.56 0.65 -0.10
C ASP A 123 5.87 -0.66 -0.49
N LEU A 124 6.47 -1.41 -1.40
CA LEU A 124 5.90 -2.62 -1.98
C LEU A 124 6.84 -3.79 -1.76
N GLY A 125 6.27 -4.95 -1.50
CA GLY A 125 7.03 -6.20 -1.45
C GLY A 125 7.74 -6.53 -2.77
N PRO A 126 8.73 -7.42 -2.75
CA PRO A 126 9.59 -7.70 -3.92
C PRO A 126 8.92 -8.59 -4.98
N ASN A 127 7.68 -9.01 -4.78
CA ASN A 127 6.96 -9.89 -5.70
C ASN A 127 6.10 -9.10 -6.71
N LEU A 128 5.55 -9.76 -7.72
CA LEU A 128 4.60 -9.20 -8.68
C LEU A 128 3.17 -9.71 -8.42
N GLY A 129 2.81 -9.87 -7.14
CA GLY A 129 1.51 -10.32 -6.71
C GLY A 129 0.37 -9.32 -6.98
N ALA A 130 -0.84 -9.68 -6.58
CA ALA A 130 -2.02 -8.86 -6.84
C ALA A 130 -2.02 -7.59 -5.98
N ILE A 131 -1.46 -7.63 -4.76
CA ILE A 131 -1.24 -6.44 -3.91
C ILE A 131 -0.41 -5.42 -4.67
N ASN A 132 0.77 -5.82 -5.18
CA ASN A 132 1.65 -4.92 -5.91
C ASN A 132 1.01 -4.38 -7.19
N ARG A 133 0.25 -5.20 -7.92
CA ARG A 133 -0.51 -4.73 -9.10
C ARG A 133 -1.56 -3.68 -8.74
N ALA A 134 -2.31 -3.89 -7.68
CA ALA A 134 -3.31 -2.93 -7.20
C ALA A 134 -2.66 -1.61 -6.74
N ALA A 135 -1.51 -1.69 -6.06
CA ALA A 135 -0.74 -0.52 -5.66
C ALA A 135 -0.16 0.24 -6.85
N LEU A 136 0.36 -0.45 -7.87
CA LEU A 136 0.85 0.16 -9.10
C LEU A 136 -0.25 0.92 -9.87
N ILE A 137 -1.49 0.43 -9.84
CA ILE A 137 -2.63 1.14 -10.44
C ILE A 137 -2.96 2.43 -9.66
N ALA A 138 -2.68 2.45 -8.36
CA ALA A 138 -2.90 3.62 -7.51
C ALA A 138 -1.79 4.67 -7.62
N ALA A 139 -0.65 4.35 -8.25
CA ALA A 139 0.53 5.20 -8.34
C ALA A 139 0.56 6.04 -9.61
N ASP A 140 1.03 7.29 -9.49
CA ASP A 140 1.34 8.14 -10.65
C ASP A 140 2.72 7.83 -11.23
N TYR A 141 3.66 7.39 -10.39
CA TYR A 141 5.05 7.11 -10.74
C TYR A 141 5.53 5.83 -10.08
N VAL A 142 6.45 5.14 -10.75
CA VAL A 142 7.13 3.95 -10.21
C VAL A 142 8.62 4.23 -10.13
N VAL A 143 9.20 4.06 -8.95
CA VAL A 143 10.64 4.13 -8.72
C VAL A 143 11.16 2.72 -8.53
N VAL A 144 12.05 2.28 -9.41
CA VAL A 144 12.68 0.96 -9.33
C VAL A 144 14.12 1.15 -8.87
N PRO A 145 14.45 0.79 -7.62
CA PRO A 145 15.84 0.85 -7.15
C PRO A 145 16.64 -0.25 -7.85
N LEU A 146 17.76 0.13 -8.48
CA LEU A 146 18.62 -0.80 -9.21
C LEU A 146 20.07 -0.65 -8.74
N SER A 147 20.72 -1.77 -8.48
CA SER A 147 22.15 -1.85 -8.36
C SER A 147 22.79 -2.07 -9.74
N PRO A 148 24.03 -1.63 -9.99
CA PRO A 148 24.72 -1.86 -11.26
C PRO A 148 25.22 -3.32 -11.38
N ASP A 149 24.29 -4.28 -11.35
CA ASP A 149 24.57 -5.71 -11.42
C ASP A 149 23.60 -6.45 -12.37
N LEU A 150 23.95 -7.69 -12.72
CA LEU A 150 23.20 -8.50 -13.66
C LEU A 150 21.81 -8.91 -13.10
N PHE A 151 21.65 -9.04 -11.78
CA PHE A 151 20.39 -9.43 -11.17
C PHE A 151 19.36 -8.30 -11.26
N SER A 152 19.79 -7.07 -10.98
CA SER A 152 18.96 -5.86 -11.15
C SER A 152 18.52 -5.68 -12.59
N LEU A 153 19.44 -5.88 -13.57
CA LEU A 153 19.09 -5.84 -14.99
C LEU A 153 18.07 -6.93 -15.37
N GLN A 154 18.23 -8.14 -14.85
CA GLN A 154 17.27 -9.23 -15.10
C GLN A 154 15.91 -8.94 -14.46
N GLY A 155 15.90 -8.39 -13.25
CA GLY A 155 14.67 -7.94 -12.56
C GLY A 155 13.89 -6.92 -13.41
N LEU A 156 14.60 -5.92 -13.93
CA LEU A 156 14.00 -4.89 -14.80
C LEU A 156 13.42 -5.49 -16.11
N LYS A 157 14.12 -6.45 -16.72
CA LYS A 157 13.61 -7.15 -17.91
C LYS A 157 12.34 -7.94 -17.64
N ASN A 158 12.19 -8.47 -16.43
CA ASN A 158 10.99 -9.21 -16.03
C ASN A 158 9.82 -8.27 -15.68
N LEU A 159 10.11 -7.09 -15.10
CA LEU A 159 9.11 -6.10 -14.73
C LEU A 159 8.43 -5.47 -15.96
N GLY A 160 9.17 -5.16 -17.01
CA GLY A 160 8.65 -4.48 -18.18
C GLY A 160 7.44 -5.16 -18.84
N PRO A 161 7.47 -6.49 -19.12
CA PRO A 161 6.30 -7.23 -19.62
C PRO A 161 5.13 -7.28 -18.63
N ALA A 162 5.38 -7.29 -17.32
CA ALA A 162 4.33 -7.33 -16.30
C ALA A 162 3.56 -6.00 -16.23
N LEU A 163 4.21 -4.87 -16.47
CA LEU A 163 3.58 -3.54 -16.50
C LEU A 163 2.77 -3.27 -17.80
N LYS A 164 2.94 -4.09 -18.85
CA LYS A 164 2.24 -3.95 -20.12
C LYS A 164 0.96 -4.76 -20.23
N ARG A 165 0.67 -5.63 -19.27
CA ARG A 165 -0.52 -6.49 -19.21
C ARG A 165 -1.59 -5.88 -18.33
#